data_6b5e4200f8426fbb6dcecd1d0d085324
#
_entry.id   6b5e4200f8426fbb6dcecd1d0d085324
#
_cell.length_a   1.000
_cell.length_b   1.000
_cell.length_c   1.000
_cell.angle_alpha   90.00
_cell.angle_beta   90.00
_cell.angle_gamma   90.00
#
_symmetry.space_group_name_H-M   'P 1'
#
loop_
_entity.id
_entity.type
_entity.pdbx_description
1 polymer ?
#
loop_
_entity_poly.entity_id
_entity_poly.type
_entity_poly.pdbx_seq_one_letter_code
_entity_poly.pdbx_strand_id
1 'polypeptide(L)'
;MKHLLKMLDLSKEEILDILNLADQLKYENKNGIEHHILKGKTLGMIFQKSSTRTRVSFETGMYQLGGQALFLSNRDLQIGRGEPVQDTARVLSRYLDGIMIRTFEQKEVEDLAKYGSIPVINGLTDFCHPCQVLADLMTIREFKGRFEGLKMCYIGDGNNMANSLIVGGLKVGMEVSIACPKDYQPAAEVLEFAKGYGDKFSMTDVPLEAAKDADVLFTDVWTSMGEEAETEKRKIAFKGYQINDDIMAVAKADAMVQHCLPAHREEEITEKVFEAHANEIFEEAENRLHAQKAVMVKVMGSEE
;
A
#
# COMPACT_ATOMS: atom_id res chain seq x y z
N MET A 1 -9.50 -7.35 14.06
CA MET A 1 -8.75 -7.82 12.84
C MET A 1 -7.70 -8.85 13.24
N LYS A 2 -7.67 -10.04 12.61
CA LYS A 2 -6.67 -11.10 12.92
C LYS A 2 -5.44 -11.03 12.01
N HIS A 3 -5.64 -10.69 10.75
CA HIS A 3 -4.60 -10.60 9.72
C HIS A 3 -4.82 -9.34 8.89
N LEU A 4 -3.81 -8.90 8.13
CA LEU A 4 -3.95 -7.92 7.06
C LEU A 4 -3.50 -8.58 5.74
N LEU A 5 -4.41 -9.19 4.99
CA LEU A 5 -4.07 -9.91 3.74
C LEU A 5 -4.35 -9.04 2.50
N LYS A 6 -5.48 -8.33 2.48
CA LYS A 6 -5.87 -7.42 1.39
C LYS A 6 -6.87 -6.36 1.89
N MET A 7 -6.96 -5.23 1.22
CA MET A 7 -7.90 -4.15 1.59
C MET A 7 -9.37 -4.61 1.49
N LEU A 8 -9.67 -5.58 0.64
CA LEU A 8 -11.01 -6.17 0.51
C LEU A 8 -11.54 -6.78 1.81
N ASP A 9 -10.66 -7.28 2.67
CA ASP A 9 -11.03 -7.94 3.93
C ASP A 9 -11.39 -6.97 5.06
N LEU A 10 -10.98 -5.70 4.96
CA LEU A 10 -11.22 -4.69 5.99
C LEU A 10 -12.60 -4.02 5.81
N SER A 11 -13.29 -3.72 6.91
CA SER A 11 -14.41 -2.79 6.91
C SER A 11 -13.92 -1.33 6.88
N LYS A 12 -14.84 -0.37 6.62
CA LYS A 12 -14.56 1.06 6.74
C LYS A 12 -14.08 1.41 8.16
N GLU A 13 -14.76 0.86 9.15
CA GLU A 13 -14.48 1.09 10.57
C GLU A 13 -13.09 0.58 10.95
N GLU A 14 -12.70 -0.62 10.47
CA GLU A 14 -11.36 -1.17 10.70
C GLU A 14 -10.28 -0.31 10.06
N ILE A 15 -10.51 0.20 8.84
CA ILE A 15 -9.58 1.14 8.19
C ILE A 15 -9.43 2.41 9.05
N LEU A 16 -10.54 3.04 9.43
CA LEU A 16 -10.50 4.26 10.24
C LEU A 16 -9.84 4.04 11.60
N ASP A 17 -10.06 2.90 12.22
CA ASP A 17 -9.45 2.50 13.48
C ASP A 17 -7.91 2.38 13.38
N ILE A 18 -7.44 1.76 12.28
CA ILE A 18 -5.99 1.69 11.99
C ILE A 18 -5.42 3.10 11.80
N LEU A 19 -6.10 3.94 11.03
CA LEU A 19 -5.63 5.30 10.78
C LEU A 19 -5.62 6.15 12.06
N ASN A 20 -6.63 6.04 12.92
CA ASN A 20 -6.66 6.76 14.19
C ASN A 20 -5.51 6.36 15.11
N LEU A 21 -5.23 5.07 15.19
CA LEU A 21 -4.08 4.58 15.94
C LEU A 21 -2.75 5.04 15.31
N ALA A 22 -2.67 5.06 13.98
CA ALA A 22 -1.48 5.54 13.27
C ALA A 22 -1.19 7.02 13.57
N ASP A 23 -2.21 7.87 13.60
CA ASP A 23 -2.09 9.29 13.98
C ASP A 23 -1.59 9.45 15.41
N GLN A 24 -2.15 8.68 16.35
CA GLN A 24 -1.69 8.66 17.74
C GLN A 24 -0.22 8.25 17.84
N LEU A 25 0.17 7.15 17.22
CA LEU A 25 1.55 6.65 17.25
C LEU A 25 2.53 7.61 16.57
N LYS A 26 2.10 8.31 15.51
CA LYS A 26 2.87 9.36 14.87
C LYS A 26 3.08 10.54 15.80
N TYR A 27 2.00 11.02 16.43
CA TYR A 27 2.07 12.11 17.41
C TYR A 27 3.01 11.78 18.57
N GLU A 28 2.87 10.58 19.16
CA GLU A 28 3.72 10.12 20.24
C GLU A 28 5.20 10.08 19.83
N ASN A 29 5.49 9.50 18.66
CA ASN A 29 6.85 9.44 18.12
C ASN A 29 7.46 10.82 17.89
N LYS A 30 6.72 11.76 17.30
CA LYS A 30 7.18 13.14 17.04
C LYS A 30 7.41 13.94 18.33
N ASN A 31 6.76 13.56 19.43
CA ASN A 31 6.89 14.21 20.75
C ASN A 31 7.78 13.46 21.74
N GLY A 32 8.48 12.41 21.31
CA GLY A 32 9.39 11.64 22.15
C GLY A 32 8.67 10.80 23.23
N ILE A 33 7.39 10.50 23.03
CA ILE A 33 6.60 9.66 23.95
C ILE A 33 6.82 8.20 23.55
N GLU A 34 7.40 7.43 24.46
CA GLU A 34 7.63 5.99 24.25
C GLU A 34 6.33 5.19 24.29
N HIS A 35 6.21 4.18 23.40
CA HIS A 35 5.04 3.31 23.32
C HIS A 35 5.46 1.86 23.04
N HIS A 36 5.90 1.15 24.07
CA HIS A 36 6.40 -0.23 23.98
C HIS A 36 5.26 -1.27 24.01
N ILE A 37 4.23 -1.09 23.16
CA ILE A 37 2.98 -1.88 23.11
C ILE A 37 3.25 -3.36 22.76
N LEU A 38 4.28 -3.61 21.94
CA LEU A 38 4.67 -4.96 21.51
C LEU A 38 5.94 -5.45 22.20
N LYS A 39 6.18 -5.03 23.45
CA LYS A 39 7.35 -5.46 24.23
C LYS A 39 7.41 -6.98 24.31
N GLY A 40 8.56 -7.53 23.90
CA GLY A 40 8.84 -8.97 23.94
C GLY A 40 8.25 -9.75 22.76
N LYS A 41 7.55 -9.08 21.80
CA LYS A 41 7.03 -9.70 20.59
C LYS A 41 8.10 -9.75 19.48
N THR A 42 8.01 -10.77 18.64
CA THR A 42 8.91 -10.96 17.50
C THR A 42 8.13 -11.08 16.21
N LEU A 43 8.45 -10.24 15.23
CA LEU A 43 7.92 -10.26 13.86
C LEU A 43 8.93 -10.90 12.92
N GLY A 44 8.56 -12.00 12.24
CA GLY A 44 9.35 -12.53 11.13
C GLY A 44 8.95 -11.84 9.82
N MET A 45 9.94 -11.30 9.09
CA MET A 45 9.70 -10.57 7.84
C MET A 45 10.26 -11.35 6.66
N ILE A 46 9.40 -12.06 5.93
CA ILE A 46 9.78 -12.86 4.74
C ILE A 46 9.83 -11.96 3.52
N PHE A 47 10.99 -11.89 2.87
CA PHE A 47 11.20 -11.10 1.65
C PHE A 47 11.57 -11.99 0.47
N GLN A 48 10.66 -12.15 -0.48
CA GLN A 48 10.91 -12.72 -1.81
C GLN A 48 11.20 -11.62 -2.83
N LYS A 49 10.65 -10.40 -2.63
CA LYS A 49 10.96 -9.18 -3.38
C LYS A 49 11.67 -8.19 -2.46
N SER A 50 12.78 -7.61 -2.92
CA SER A 50 13.54 -6.60 -2.17
C SER A 50 12.74 -5.31 -1.96
N SER A 51 12.92 -4.65 -0.82
CA SER A 51 12.39 -3.32 -0.56
C SER A 51 13.09 -2.66 0.62
N THR A 52 13.74 -1.54 0.37
CA THR A 52 14.35 -0.72 1.42
C THR A 52 13.27 -0.14 2.34
N ARG A 53 12.25 0.50 1.78
CA ARG A 53 11.17 1.16 2.53
C ARG A 53 10.41 0.18 3.42
N THR A 54 9.97 -0.94 2.89
CA THR A 54 9.24 -1.95 3.66
C THR A 54 10.10 -2.52 4.79
N ARG A 55 11.36 -2.87 4.48
CA ARG A 55 12.28 -3.42 5.48
C ARG A 55 12.51 -2.43 6.61
N VAL A 56 13.00 -1.23 6.28
CA VAL A 56 13.38 -0.24 7.30
C VAL A 56 12.18 0.21 8.13
N SER A 57 11.01 0.44 7.50
CA SER A 57 9.81 0.88 8.23
C SER A 57 9.27 -0.17 9.19
N PHE A 58 9.27 -1.46 8.82
CA PHE A 58 8.85 -2.54 9.74
C PHE A 58 9.88 -2.79 10.84
N GLU A 59 11.18 -2.83 10.53
CA GLU A 59 12.24 -2.99 11.55
C GLU A 59 12.19 -1.84 12.56
N THR A 60 12.16 -0.59 12.09
CA THR A 60 12.06 0.60 12.94
C THR A 60 10.75 0.60 13.73
N GLY A 61 9.64 0.26 13.09
CA GLY A 61 8.32 0.19 13.74
C GLY A 61 8.30 -0.81 14.89
N MET A 62 8.80 -2.03 14.69
CA MET A 62 8.90 -3.02 15.75
C MET A 62 9.81 -2.57 16.89
N TYR A 63 10.96 -1.95 16.56
CA TYR A 63 11.85 -1.40 17.59
C TYR A 63 11.15 -0.34 18.45
N GLN A 64 10.47 0.62 17.81
CA GLN A 64 9.73 1.67 18.52
C GLN A 64 8.57 1.12 19.36
N LEU A 65 7.95 0.02 18.94
CA LEU A 65 6.91 -0.67 19.70
C LEU A 65 7.46 -1.60 20.81
N GLY A 66 8.78 -1.64 21.01
CA GLY A 66 9.44 -2.45 22.04
C GLY A 66 9.61 -3.93 21.69
N GLY A 67 9.31 -4.31 20.45
CA GLY A 67 9.48 -5.65 19.91
C GLY A 67 10.76 -5.80 19.08
N GLN A 68 10.89 -6.95 18.42
CA GLN A 68 11.99 -7.28 17.53
C GLN A 68 11.48 -7.74 16.17
N ALA A 69 12.14 -7.31 15.09
CA ALA A 69 11.93 -7.82 13.75
C ALA A 69 13.11 -8.69 13.30
N LEU A 70 12.80 -9.81 12.63
CA LEU A 70 13.78 -10.69 12.00
C LEU A 70 13.65 -10.58 10.48
N PHE A 71 14.72 -10.14 9.82
CA PHE A 71 14.78 -10.14 8.37
C PHE A 71 15.06 -11.54 7.83
N LEU A 72 14.10 -12.07 7.07
CA LEU A 72 14.12 -13.42 6.52
C LEU A 72 14.16 -13.36 4.99
N SER A 73 15.37 -13.41 4.42
CA SER A 73 15.54 -13.42 2.97
C SER A 73 15.16 -14.79 2.39
N ASN A 74 14.42 -14.80 1.30
CA ASN A 74 14.10 -16.03 0.56
C ASN A 74 15.34 -16.85 0.17
N ARG A 75 16.49 -16.21 0.00
CA ARG A 75 17.76 -16.88 -0.31
C ARG A 75 18.26 -17.78 0.84
N ASP A 76 17.88 -17.42 2.08
CA ASP A 76 18.33 -18.09 3.29
C ASP A 76 17.27 -19.05 3.85
N LEU A 77 16.03 -18.96 3.39
CA LEU A 77 14.91 -19.77 3.84
C LEU A 77 14.72 -21.03 2.99
N GLN A 78 14.13 -22.07 3.61
CA GLN A 78 13.81 -23.33 2.93
C GLN A 78 12.61 -23.18 1.98
N ILE A 79 11.72 -22.23 2.18
CA ILE A 79 10.60 -21.90 1.28
C ILE A 79 11.13 -21.56 -0.13
N GLY A 80 12.26 -20.89 -0.25
CA GLY A 80 12.96 -20.65 -1.51
C GLY A 80 13.61 -21.89 -2.13
N ARG A 81 13.61 -23.03 -1.41
CA ARG A 81 14.21 -24.31 -1.81
C ARG A 81 13.16 -25.41 -1.94
N GLY A 82 11.88 -25.06 -1.98
CA GLY A 82 10.77 -26.00 -2.21
C GLY A 82 10.11 -26.54 -0.94
N GLU A 83 10.39 -25.98 0.26
CA GLU A 83 9.56 -26.30 1.43
C GLU A 83 8.15 -25.77 1.23
N PRO A 84 7.11 -26.59 1.46
CA PRO A 84 5.74 -26.12 1.34
C PRO A 84 5.44 -24.95 2.30
N VAL A 85 4.67 -23.96 1.83
CA VAL A 85 4.25 -22.79 2.63
C VAL A 85 3.59 -23.22 3.94
N GLN A 86 2.81 -24.31 3.92
CA GLN A 86 2.14 -24.86 5.09
C GLN A 86 3.10 -25.28 6.22
N ASP A 87 4.24 -25.85 5.86
CA ASP A 87 5.22 -26.31 6.86
C ASP A 87 5.97 -25.13 7.42
N THR A 88 6.41 -24.20 6.58
CA THR A 88 6.98 -22.91 7.01
C THR A 88 6.02 -22.17 7.96
N ALA A 89 4.73 -22.08 7.62
CA ALA A 89 3.71 -21.43 8.46
C ALA A 89 3.60 -22.08 9.86
N ARG A 90 3.56 -23.40 9.91
CA ARG A 90 3.46 -24.15 11.17
C ARG A 90 4.70 -24.02 12.04
N VAL A 91 5.88 -24.06 11.45
CA VAL A 91 7.14 -23.93 12.18
C VAL A 91 7.29 -22.50 12.72
N LEU A 92 7.14 -21.49 11.86
CA LEU A 92 7.30 -20.09 12.29
C LEU A 92 6.28 -19.69 13.33
N SER A 93 5.06 -20.24 13.30
CA SER A 93 4.05 -20.02 14.34
C SER A 93 4.44 -20.53 15.74
N ARG A 94 5.49 -21.36 15.85
CA ARG A 94 6.02 -21.85 17.12
C ARG A 94 7.14 -20.97 17.69
N TYR A 95 7.67 -20.07 16.87
CA TYR A 95 8.84 -19.25 17.23
C TYR A 95 8.51 -17.76 17.31
N LEU A 96 7.51 -17.29 16.51
CA LEU A 96 7.22 -15.89 16.28
C LEU A 96 5.82 -15.52 16.79
N ASP A 97 5.60 -14.22 16.97
CA ASP A 97 4.29 -13.65 17.34
C ASP A 97 3.53 -13.10 16.12
N GLY A 98 4.19 -12.91 14.99
CA GLY A 98 3.60 -12.47 13.73
C GLY A 98 4.52 -12.69 12.54
N ILE A 99 3.95 -12.72 11.36
CA ILE A 99 4.68 -12.82 10.09
C ILE A 99 4.27 -11.65 9.20
N MET A 100 5.24 -10.92 8.65
CA MET A 100 5.06 -10.07 7.47
C MET A 100 5.69 -10.77 6.27
N ILE A 101 5.01 -10.77 5.13
CA ILE A 101 5.56 -11.32 3.89
C ILE A 101 5.42 -10.33 2.75
N ARG A 102 6.47 -10.20 1.96
CA ARG A 102 6.50 -9.49 0.68
C ARG A 102 6.90 -10.47 -0.42
N THR A 103 5.94 -10.81 -1.28
CA THR A 103 6.05 -11.90 -2.25
C THR A 103 5.39 -11.54 -3.58
N PHE A 104 5.23 -12.54 -4.46
CA PHE A 104 4.56 -12.44 -5.75
C PHE A 104 3.08 -12.83 -5.63
N GLU A 105 2.82 -14.06 -5.23
CA GLU A 105 1.50 -14.67 -5.26
C GLU A 105 0.67 -14.32 -4.01
N GLN A 106 -0.54 -13.80 -4.19
CA GLN A 106 -1.48 -13.55 -3.08
C GLN A 106 -1.79 -14.82 -2.29
N LYS A 107 -1.83 -15.94 -2.98
CA LYS A 107 -2.10 -17.24 -2.36
C LYS A 107 -1.07 -17.63 -1.30
N GLU A 108 0.18 -17.26 -1.42
CA GLU A 108 1.20 -17.54 -0.39
C GLU A 108 0.87 -16.83 0.93
N VAL A 109 0.40 -15.58 0.85
CA VAL A 109 -0.03 -14.81 2.02
C VAL A 109 -1.24 -15.46 2.69
N GLU A 110 -2.23 -15.86 1.88
CA GLU A 110 -3.44 -16.54 2.35
C GLU A 110 -3.13 -17.92 2.95
N ASP A 111 -2.22 -18.68 2.36
CA ASP A 111 -1.81 -19.98 2.87
C ASP A 111 -1.03 -19.84 4.20
N LEU A 112 -0.14 -18.85 4.34
CA LEU A 112 0.49 -18.55 5.64
C LEU A 112 -0.55 -18.27 6.72
N ALA A 113 -1.56 -17.47 6.41
CA ALA A 113 -2.64 -17.14 7.36
C ALA A 113 -3.54 -18.35 7.67
N LYS A 114 -3.77 -19.22 6.69
CA LYS A 114 -4.61 -20.43 6.81
C LYS A 114 -3.95 -21.53 7.65
N TYR A 115 -2.66 -21.77 7.44
CA TYR A 115 -1.95 -22.89 8.07
C TYR A 115 -1.15 -22.49 9.31
N GLY A 116 -0.86 -21.21 9.49
CA GLY A 116 -0.26 -20.64 10.70
C GLY A 116 -1.30 -20.38 11.79
N SER A 117 -0.82 -20.17 13.01
CA SER A 117 -1.65 -19.80 14.17
C SER A 117 -1.43 -18.37 14.65
N ILE A 118 -0.48 -17.66 14.05
CA ILE A 118 -0.11 -16.27 14.37
C ILE A 118 -0.59 -15.32 13.27
N PRO A 119 -0.69 -13.99 13.56
CA PRO A 119 -1.05 -12.98 12.57
C PRO A 119 -0.14 -12.95 11.35
N VAL A 120 -0.73 -12.66 10.19
CA VAL A 120 0.00 -12.46 8.92
C VAL A 120 -0.32 -11.07 8.37
N ILE A 121 0.73 -10.34 7.98
CA ILE A 121 0.67 -9.01 7.36
C ILE A 121 1.20 -9.12 5.93
N ASN A 122 0.38 -8.74 4.97
CA ASN A 122 0.79 -8.61 3.58
C ASN A 122 1.62 -7.33 3.39
N GLY A 123 2.91 -7.48 3.19
CA GLY A 123 3.84 -6.38 2.89
C GLY A 123 3.79 -5.92 1.43
N LEU A 124 3.38 -6.79 0.51
CA LEU A 124 3.06 -6.59 -0.91
C LEU A 124 2.93 -7.94 -1.61
N THR A 125 1.98 -8.04 -2.52
CA THR A 125 1.91 -9.07 -3.57
C THR A 125 1.71 -8.42 -4.94
N ASP A 126 1.67 -9.22 -6.01
CA ASP A 126 1.29 -8.73 -7.34
C ASP A 126 -0.20 -8.34 -7.41
N PHE A 127 -1.01 -8.84 -6.48
CA PHE A 127 -2.42 -8.50 -6.39
C PHE A 127 -2.70 -7.20 -5.62
N CYS A 128 -2.02 -6.96 -4.48
CA CYS A 128 -2.32 -5.81 -3.63
C CYS A 128 -1.14 -5.36 -2.75
N HIS A 129 -1.24 -4.10 -2.28
CA HIS A 129 -0.30 -3.49 -1.33
C HIS A 129 -1.03 -2.75 -0.20
N PRO A 130 -1.69 -3.48 0.74
CA PRO A 130 -2.56 -2.87 1.74
C PRO A 130 -1.83 -1.90 2.67
N CYS A 131 -0.59 -2.20 3.07
CA CYS A 131 0.21 -1.32 3.93
C CYS A 131 0.51 0.05 3.27
N GLN A 132 0.65 0.08 1.95
CA GLN A 132 0.86 1.34 1.22
C GLN A 132 -0.42 2.17 1.26
N VAL A 133 -1.55 1.59 0.89
CA VAL A 133 -2.83 2.31 0.81
C VAL A 133 -3.28 2.85 2.18
N LEU A 134 -2.97 2.15 3.27
CA LEU A 134 -3.21 2.71 4.60
C LEU A 134 -2.37 3.98 4.85
N ALA A 135 -1.12 4.02 4.40
CA ALA A 135 -0.29 5.22 4.49
C ALA A 135 -0.79 6.34 3.55
N ASP A 136 -1.23 5.99 2.34
CA ASP A 136 -1.80 6.93 1.38
C ASP A 136 -3.05 7.60 1.96
N LEU A 137 -3.96 6.82 2.51
CA LEU A 137 -5.18 7.32 3.16
C LEU A 137 -4.84 8.18 4.39
N MET A 138 -3.85 7.79 5.20
CA MET A 138 -3.38 8.60 6.32
C MET A 138 -2.93 9.98 5.83
N THR A 139 -2.13 10.03 4.76
CA THR A 139 -1.60 11.26 4.17
C THR A 139 -2.73 12.12 3.58
N ILE A 140 -3.68 11.51 2.84
CA ILE A 140 -4.85 12.24 2.34
C ILE A 140 -5.60 12.91 3.50
N ARG A 141 -5.82 12.18 4.61
CA ARG A 141 -6.51 12.73 5.78
C ARG A 141 -5.73 13.87 6.44
N GLU A 142 -4.42 13.78 6.50
CA GLU A 142 -3.57 14.85 7.06
C GLU A 142 -3.65 16.14 6.24
N PHE A 143 -3.62 16.04 4.91
CA PHE A 143 -3.62 17.23 4.03
C PHE A 143 -5.03 17.75 3.72
N LYS A 144 -6.04 16.88 3.65
CA LYS A 144 -7.41 17.27 3.25
C LYS A 144 -8.43 17.25 4.40
N GLY A 145 -8.10 16.67 5.55
CA GLY A 145 -8.95 16.64 6.75
C GLY A 145 -10.15 15.69 6.68
N ARG A 146 -10.41 15.06 5.54
CA ARG A 146 -11.57 14.19 5.30
C ARG A 146 -11.32 13.22 4.16
N PHE A 147 -12.25 12.29 3.94
CA PHE A 147 -12.32 11.43 2.75
C PHE A 147 -13.58 11.71 1.92
N GLU A 148 -14.71 11.81 2.58
CA GLU A 148 -16.01 11.95 1.93
C GLU A 148 -16.10 13.20 1.07
N GLY A 149 -16.55 13.04 -0.18
CA GLY A 149 -16.61 14.11 -1.17
C GLY A 149 -15.28 14.49 -1.81
N LEU A 150 -14.19 13.76 -1.53
CA LEU A 150 -12.94 13.90 -2.28
C LEU A 150 -12.92 12.91 -3.45
N LYS A 151 -12.35 13.35 -4.56
CA LYS A 151 -12.08 12.53 -5.74
C LYS A 151 -10.58 12.20 -5.79
N MET A 152 -10.26 10.91 -5.77
CA MET A 152 -8.93 10.37 -6.03
C MET A 152 -8.85 9.87 -7.47
N CYS A 153 -7.82 10.26 -8.20
CA CYS A 153 -7.54 9.79 -9.54
C CYS A 153 -6.19 9.07 -9.57
N TYR A 154 -6.18 7.83 -10.03
CA TYR A 154 -4.97 7.08 -10.32
C TYR A 154 -4.72 7.04 -11.83
N ILE A 155 -3.47 7.32 -12.25
CA ILE A 155 -3.04 7.30 -13.65
C ILE A 155 -1.84 6.37 -13.78
N GLY A 156 -1.96 5.29 -14.55
CA GLY A 156 -0.87 4.33 -14.76
C GLY A 156 -1.34 2.90 -14.99
N ASP A 157 -0.54 1.94 -14.53
CA ASP A 157 -0.83 0.51 -14.65
C ASP A 157 -1.93 0.07 -13.68
N GLY A 158 -2.86 -0.76 -14.15
CA GLY A 158 -3.88 -1.42 -13.32
C GLY A 158 -3.30 -2.50 -12.38
N ASN A 159 -2.18 -2.22 -11.77
CA ASN A 159 -1.39 -3.12 -10.94
C ASN A 159 -1.94 -3.26 -9.50
N ASN A 160 -1.12 -3.83 -8.62
CA ASN A 160 -1.44 -3.99 -7.19
C ASN A 160 -1.73 -2.67 -6.46
N MET A 161 -1.13 -1.54 -6.88
CA MET A 161 -1.43 -0.23 -6.30
C MET A 161 -2.82 0.24 -6.73
N ALA A 162 -3.15 0.19 -8.02
CA ALA A 162 -4.49 0.50 -8.52
C ALA A 162 -5.55 -0.36 -7.82
N ASN A 163 -5.34 -1.67 -7.72
CA ASN A 163 -6.23 -2.58 -7.02
C ASN A 163 -6.51 -2.14 -5.58
N SER A 164 -5.47 -1.79 -4.84
CA SER A 164 -5.57 -1.45 -3.43
C SER A 164 -6.17 -0.05 -3.22
N LEU A 165 -5.82 0.92 -4.06
CA LEU A 165 -6.35 2.29 -4.02
C LEU A 165 -7.86 2.33 -4.34
N ILE A 166 -8.31 1.56 -5.34
CA ILE A 166 -9.73 1.44 -5.66
C ILE A 166 -10.50 1.00 -4.41
N VAL A 167 -10.06 -0.10 -3.80
CA VAL A 167 -10.75 -0.66 -2.63
C VAL A 167 -10.69 0.28 -1.43
N GLY A 168 -9.51 0.78 -1.10
CA GLY A 168 -9.31 1.67 0.05
C GLY A 168 -10.08 2.98 -0.08
N GLY A 169 -9.96 3.66 -1.22
CA GLY A 169 -10.65 4.93 -1.49
C GLY A 169 -12.17 4.80 -1.44
N LEU A 170 -12.73 3.80 -2.11
CA LEU A 170 -14.18 3.56 -2.11
C LEU A 170 -14.70 3.23 -0.71
N LYS A 171 -13.99 2.38 0.06
CA LYS A 171 -14.42 2.01 1.42
C LYS A 171 -14.48 3.19 2.38
N VAL A 172 -13.55 4.15 2.27
CA VAL A 172 -13.59 5.35 3.12
C VAL A 172 -14.53 6.44 2.62
N GLY A 173 -15.18 6.22 1.45
CA GLY A 173 -16.23 7.11 0.93
C GLY A 173 -15.77 8.12 -0.12
N MET A 174 -14.56 7.99 -0.65
CA MET A 174 -14.07 8.81 -1.76
C MET A 174 -14.73 8.42 -3.07
N GLU A 175 -14.72 9.32 -4.03
CA GLU A 175 -14.86 9.00 -5.45
C GLU A 175 -13.49 8.55 -5.98
N VAL A 176 -13.48 7.50 -6.82
CA VAL A 176 -12.25 6.95 -7.38
C VAL A 176 -12.36 6.89 -8.90
N SER A 177 -11.43 7.54 -9.58
CA SER A 177 -11.29 7.45 -11.03
C SER A 177 -9.95 6.84 -11.41
N ILE A 178 -9.95 5.97 -12.42
CA ILE A 178 -8.75 5.27 -12.88
C ILE A 178 -8.53 5.57 -14.36
N ALA A 179 -7.31 5.95 -14.72
CA ALA A 179 -6.87 5.97 -16.11
C ALA A 179 -5.77 4.93 -16.32
N CYS A 180 -6.06 3.92 -17.11
CA CYS A 180 -5.09 2.89 -17.51
C CYS A 180 -5.29 2.46 -18.96
N PRO A 181 -4.23 1.98 -19.66
CA PRO A 181 -4.38 1.41 -20.99
C PRO A 181 -5.29 0.17 -20.96
N LYS A 182 -5.98 -0.10 -22.09
CA LYS A 182 -6.98 -1.20 -22.19
C LYS A 182 -6.43 -2.58 -21.85
N ASP A 183 -5.14 -2.81 -22.12
CA ASP A 183 -4.49 -4.10 -21.88
C ASP A 183 -3.87 -4.20 -20.46
N TYR A 184 -3.98 -3.14 -19.64
CA TYR A 184 -3.36 -3.03 -18.31
C TYR A 184 -4.39 -2.60 -17.27
N GLN A 185 -5.51 -3.31 -17.21
CA GLN A 185 -6.62 -2.98 -16.31
C GLN A 185 -6.45 -3.61 -14.92
N PRO A 186 -7.05 -3.01 -13.87
CA PRO A 186 -7.13 -3.62 -12.55
C PRO A 186 -7.75 -5.02 -12.57
N ALA A 187 -7.48 -5.79 -11.53
CA ALA A 187 -7.97 -7.15 -11.39
C ALA A 187 -9.52 -7.23 -11.45
N ALA A 188 -10.04 -8.24 -12.12
CA ALA A 188 -11.49 -8.42 -12.30
C ALA A 188 -12.27 -8.46 -10.97
N GLU A 189 -11.71 -9.08 -9.92
CA GLU A 189 -12.28 -9.12 -8.57
C GLU A 189 -12.48 -7.70 -8.00
N VAL A 190 -11.50 -6.81 -8.21
CA VAL A 190 -11.53 -5.43 -7.74
C VAL A 190 -12.53 -4.59 -8.55
N LEU A 191 -12.58 -4.79 -9.86
CA LEU A 191 -13.57 -4.11 -10.70
C LEU A 191 -15.00 -4.56 -10.36
N GLU A 192 -15.21 -5.83 -10.04
CA GLU A 192 -16.51 -6.32 -9.59
C GLU A 192 -16.92 -5.71 -8.23
N PHE A 193 -15.98 -5.63 -7.29
CA PHE A 193 -16.19 -4.91 -6.03
C PHE A 193 -16.58 -3.45 -6.27
N ALA A 194 -15.87 -2.76 -7.16
CA ALA A 194 -16.08 -1.34 -7.44
C ALA A 194 -17.47 -1.05 -8.05
N LYS A 195 -18.05 -1.97 -8.82
CA LYS A 195 -19.42 -1.85 -9.36
C LYS A 195 -20.46 -1.62 -8.27
N GLY A 196 -20.25 -2.17 -7.08
CA GLY A 196 -21.14 -1.99 -5.93
C GLY A 196 -21.23 -0.54 -5.43
N TYR A 197 -20.32 0.33 -5.86
CA TYR A 197 -20.28 1.74 -5.47
C TYR A 197 -20.89 2.70 -6.51
N GLY A 198 -21.37 2.16 -7.63
CA GLY A 198 -22.07 2.96 -8.65
C GLY A 198 -21.23 4.12 -9.18
N ASP A 199 -21.82 5.33 -9.16
CA ASP A 199 -21.18 6.54 -9.72
C ASP A 199 -19.92 7.01 -8.96
N LYS A 200 -19.62 6.41 -7.81
CA LYS A 200 -18.36 6.71 -7.08
C LYS A 200 -17.12 6.10 -7.70
N PHE A 201 -17.28 5.20 -8.67
CA PHE A 201 -16.17 4.61 -9.41
C PHE A 201 -16.30 4.86 -10.90
N SER A 202 -15.19 5.30 -11.51
CA SER A 202 -15.09 5.46 -12.97
C SER A 202 -13.74 5.00 -13.49
N MET A 203 -13.71 4.48 -14.71
CA MET A 203 -12.49 4.07 -15.39
C MET A 203 -12.53 4.48 -16.86
N THR A 204 -11.42 5.00 -17.37
CA THR A 204 -11.24 5.45 -18.75
C THR A 204 -9.83 5.15 -19.23
N ASP A 205 -9.60 5.22 -20.54
CA ASP A 205 -8.25 5.20 -21.13
C ASP A 205 -7.73 6.62 -21.45
N VAL A 206 -8.43 7.67 -20.99
CA VAL A 206 -8.08 9.07 -21.20
C VAL A 206 -7.68 9.74 -19.88
N PRO A 207 -6.38 9.93 -19.59
CA PRO A 207 -5.89 10.49 -18.33
C PRO A 207 -6.52 11.84 -17.95
N LEU A 208 -6.69 12.75 -18.90
CA LEU A 208 -7.30 14.07 -18.67
C LEU A 208 -8.76 13.99 -18.19
N GLU A 209 -9.53 13.00 -18.68
CA GLU A 209 -10.92 12.79 -18.23
C GLU A 209 -10.96 12.25 -16.81
N ALA A 210 -10.08 11.29 -16.49
CA ALA A 210 -10.00 10.73 -15.14
C ALA A 210 -9.58 11.80 -14.12
N ALA A 211 -8.57 12.61 -14.46
CA ALA A 211 -7.99 13.64 -13.58
C ALA A 211 -8.88 14.85 -13.36
N LYS A 212 -9.91 15.04 -14.20
CA LYS A 212 -10.78 16.22 -14.09
C LYS A 212 -11.40 16.34 -12.70
N ASP A 213 -11.25 17.52 -12.10
CA ASP A 213 -11.75 17.87 -10.77
C ASP A 213 -11.24 16.95 -9.62
N ALA A 214 -10.10 16.25 -9.81
CA ALA A 214 -9.51 15.42 -8.78
C ALA A 214 -8.93 16.25 -7.63
N ASP A 215 -9.15 15.80 -6.39
CA ASP A 215 -8.53 16.33 -5.16
C ASP A 215 -7.17 15.69 -4.88
N VAL A 216 -6.99 14.45 -5.32
CA VAL A 216 -5.78 13.65 -5.13
C VAL A 216 -5.42 12.97 -6.45
N LEU A 217 -4.21 13.19 -6.92
CA LEU A 217 -3.63 12.49 -8.07
C LEU A 217 -2.63 11.46 -7.57
N PHE A 218 -2.70 10.25 -8.09
CA PHE A 218 -1.81 9.16 -7.72
C PHE A 218 -1.23 8.49 -8.97
N THR A 219 0.04 8.14 -8.93
CA THR A 219 0.68 7.29 -9.96
C THR A 219 1.70 6.35 -9.36
N ASP A 220 2.10 5.37 -10.14
CA ASP A 220 3.14 4.40 -9.83
C ASP A 220 3.97 4.13 -11.08
N VAL A 221 5.13 3.51 -10.94
CA VAL A 221 6.00 3.13 -12.05
C VAL A 221 5.26 2.33 -13.11
N TRP A 222 5.57 2.59 -14.38
CA TRP A 222 4.95 1.84 -15.48
C TRP A 222 5.41 0.39 -15.58
N THR A 223 6.60 0.09 -15.05
CA THR A 223 7.15 -1.26 -14.99
C THR A 223 7.40 -1.64 -13.55
N SER A 224 6.60 -2.55 -13.03
CA SER A 224 6.73 -3.05 -11.66
C SER A 224 7.92 -4.00 -11.53
N MET A 225 8.36 -4.19 -10.29
CA MET A 225 9.46 -5.11 -9.95
C MET A 225 9.10 -6.55 -10.35
N GLY A 226 9.94 -7.15 -11.20
CA GLY A 226 9.73 -8.49 -11.77
C GLY A 226 9.22 -8.48 -13.21
N GLU A 227 8.90 -7.28 -13.75
CA GLU A 227 8.39 -7.09 -15.12
C GLU A 227 9.42 -6.39 -16.04
N GLU A 228 10.68 -6.32 -15.62
CA GLU A 228 11.74 -5.55 -16.32
C GLU A 228 11.94 -5.99 -17.77
N ALA A 229 11.62 -7.25 -18.09
CA ALA A 229 11.67 -7.76 -19.47
C ALA A 229 10.65 -7.09 -20.42
N GLU A 230 9.60 -6.47 -19.88
CA GLU A 230 8.54 -5.80 -20.63
C GLU A 230 8.72 -4.28 -20.71
N THR A 231 9.79 -3.71 -20.13
CA THR A 231 9.98 -2.26 -19.99
C THR A 231 9.73 -1.47 -21.27
N GLU A 232 10.33 -1.88 -22.40
CA GLU A 232 10.18 -1.17 -23.68
C GLU A 232 8.75 -1.23 -24.23
N LYS A 233 8.08 -2.37 -24.08
CA LYS A 233 6.67 -2.54 -24.47
C LYS A 233 5.78 -1.64 -23.62
N ARG A 234 6.02 -1.59 -22.31
CA ARG A 234 5.28 -0.78 -21.36
C ARG A 234 5.47 0.71 -21.60
N LYS A 235 6.69 1.18 -21.88
CA LYS A 235 6.94 2.58 -22.25
C LYS A 235 6.13 3.04 -23.47
N ILE A 236 5.90 2.17 -24.41
CA ILE A 236 5.05 2.47 -25.58
C ILE A 236 3.57 2.52 -25.17
N ALA A 237 3.11 1.53 -24.39
CA ALA A 237 1.72 1.41 -23.98
C ALA A 237 1.28 2.55 -23.02
N PHE A 238 2.18 2.97 -22.14
CA PHE A 238 1.92 4.02 -21.14
C PHE A 238 2.26 5.43 -21.63
N LYS A 239 2.65 5.62 -22.88
CA LYS A 239 2.88 6.94 -23.44
C LYS A 239 1.63 7.81 -23.29
N GLY A 240 1.74 8.92 -22.52
CA GLY A 240 0.63 9.83 -22.20
C GLY A 240 -0.01 9.57 -20.84
N TYR A 241 0.36 8.50 -20.14
CA TYR A 241 -0.09 8.23 -18.76
C TYR A 241 0.91 8.80 -17.73
N GLN A 242 1.17 10.09 -17.82
CA GLN A 242 2.13 10.82 -16.99
C GLN A 242 1.42 11.93 -16.23
N ILE A 243 1.67 12.08 -14.93
CA ILE A 243 1.26 13.28 -14.20
C ILE A 243 2.21 14.42 -14.56
N ASN A 244 1.68 15.40 -15.28
CA ASN A 244 2.35 16.58 -15.82
C ASN A 244 1.50 17.84 -15.64
N ASP A 245 1.94 18.97 -16.16
CA ASP A 245 1.23 20.25 -16.06
C ASP A 245 -0.20 20.21 -16.65
N ASP A 246 -0.43 19.45 -17.72
CA ASP A 246 -1.77 19.33 -18.33
C ASP A 246 -2.73 18.57 -17.41
N ILE A 247 -2.27 17.51 -16.77
CA ILE A 247 -3.02 16.77 -15.76
C ILE A 247 -3.31 17.64 -14.54
N MET A 248 -2.30 18.37 -14.05
CA MET A 248 -2.48 19.30 -12.94
C MET A 248 -3.47 20.41 -13.26
N ALA A 249 -3.51 20.88 -14.51
CA ALA A 249 -4.40 21.96 -14.93
C ALA A 249 -5.89 21.58 -14.95
N VAL A 250 -6.23 20.30 -15.09
CA VAL A 250 -7.63 19.82 -15.07
C VAL A 250 -8.07 19.32 -13.69
N ALA A 251 -7.12 19.04 -12.80
CA ALA A 251 -7.39 18.74 -11.39
C ALA A 251 -7.79 20.02 -10.63
N LYS A 252 -8.21 19.87 -9.37
CA LYS A 252 -8.48 21.04 -8.52
C LYS A 252 -7.19 21.83 -8.26
N ALA A 253 -7.32 23.14 -8.07
CA ALA A 253 -6.16 24.02 -7.85
C ALA A 253 -5.35 23.67 -6.58
N ASP A 254 -5.98 23.02 -5.60
CA ASP A 254 -5.36 22.52 -4.37
C ASP A 254 -5.16 21.00 -4.40
N ALA A 255 -5.16 20.38 -5.58
CA ALA A 255 -4.93 18.94 -5.72
C ALA A 255 -3.57 18.55 -5.17
N MET A 256 -3.52 17.49 -4.39
CA MET A 256 -2.28 16.88 -3.92
C MET A 256 -1.83 15.75 -4.84
N VAL A 257 -0.54 15.45 -4.83
CA VAL A 257 0.04 14.34 -5.61
C VAL A 257 0.69 13.34 -4.67
N GLN A 258 0.41 12.06 -4.88
CA GLN A 258 1.01 10.95 -4.15
C GLN A 258 1.74 9.99 -5.10
N HIS A 259 2.77 9.33 -4.58
CA HIS A 259 3.57 8.34 -5.29
C HIS A 259 4.22 7.37 -4.30
N CYS A 260 3.94 6.09 -4.42
CA CYS A 260 4.44 5.07 -3.48
C CYS A 260 5.97 4.85 -3.51
N LEU A 261 6.67 5.47 -4.46
CA LEU A 261 8.12 5.35 -4.68
C LEU A 261 8.61 3.90 -4.93
N PRO A 262 9.68 3.72 -5.74
CA PRO A 262 10.51 4.76 -6.37
C PRO A 262 9.78 5.44 -7.54
N ALA A 263 10.14 6.68 -7.87
CA ALA A 263 9.59 7.40 -9.03
C ALA A 263 10.62 7.47 -10.17
N HIS A 264 10.15 7.27 -11.40
CA HIS A 264 10.93 7.50 -12.60
C HIS A 264 10.53 8.84 -13.24
N ARG A 265 11.31 9.90 -12.93
CA ARG A 265 11.07 11.23 -13.50
C ARG A 265 11.05 11.17 -15.01
N GLU A 266 10.14 11.93 -15.63
CA GLU A 266 9.89 12.00 -17.06
C GLU A 266 9.28 10.71 -17.66
N GLU A 267 8.98 9.71 -16.83
CA GLU A 267 8.13 8.58 -17.20
C GLU A 267 6.70 8.81 -16.66
N GLU A 268 6.33 8.23 -15.51
CA GLU A 268 4.98 8.36 -14.94
C GLU A 268 4.68 9.71 -14.28
N ILE A 269 5.72 10.50 -13.98
CA ILE A 269 5.59 11.83 -13.40
C ILE A 269 6.75 12.73 -13.85
N THR A 270 6.45 14.01 -14.16
CA THR A 270 7.51 14.97 -14.50
C THR A 270 8.29 15.38 -13.25
N GLU A 271 9.59 15.71 -13.42
CA GLU A 271 10.44 16.28 -12.37
C GLU A 271 9.78 17.51 -11.73
N LYS A 272 9.21 18.39 -12.55
CA LYS A 272 8.55 19.62 -12.09
C LYS A 272 7.39 19.34 -11.13
N VAL A 273 6.49 18.43 -11.48
CA VAL A 273 5.34 18.08 -10.62
C VAL A 273 5.81 17.35 -9.38
N PHE A 274 6.74 16.42 -9.52
CA PHE A 274 7.28 15.68 -8.38
C PHE A 274 7.89 16.62 -7.33
N GLU A 275 8.76 17.52 -7.73
CA GLU A 275 9.42 18.45 -6.80
C GLU A 275 8.43 19.47 -6.20
N ALA A 276 7.42 19.91 -6.96
CA ALA A 276 6.37 20.78 -6.43
C ALA A 276 5.53 20.10 -5.33
N HIS A 277 5.38 18.77 -5.39
CA HIS A 277 4.60 17.96 -4.44
C HIS A 277 5.48 17.04 -3.55
N ALA A 278 6.79 17.28 -3.51
CA ALA A 278 7.74 16.46 -2.75
C ALA A 278 7.34 16.35 -1.25
N ASN A 279 6.80 17.42 -0.66
CA ASN A 279 6.36 17.38 0.74
C ASN A 279 5.27 16.32 0.98
N GLU A 280 4.28 16.23 0.10
CA GLU A 280 3.19 15.26 0.20
C GLU A 280 3.69 13.83 -0.03
N ILE A 281 4.55 13.64 -1.04
CA ILE A 281 5.12 12.34 -1.42
C ILE A 281 6.03 11.78 -0.31
N PHE A 282 6.85 12.62 0.31
CA PHE A 282 7.73 12.17 1.38
C PHE A 282 7.00 12.03 2.72
N GLU A 283 5.92 12.78 2.95
CA GLU A 283 5.03 12.55 4.10
C GLU A 283 4.30 11.20 3.97
N GLU A 284 3.84 10.86 2.76
CA GLU A 284 3.32 9.52 2.45
C GLU A 284 4.34 8.42 2.76
N ALA A 285 5.60 8.61 2.35
CA ALA A 285 6.68 7.67 2.66
C ALA A 285 6.94 7.55 4.18
N GLU A 286 6.88 8.65 4.94
CA GLU A 286 6.97 8.62 6.41
C GLU A 286 5.77 7.88 7.01
N ASN A 287 4.57 8.12 6.51
CA ASN A 287 3.34 7.51 7.02
C ASN A 287 3.32 5.98 6.86
N ARG A 288 4.16 5.40 5.99
CA ARG A 288 4.41 3.97 5.95
C ARG A 288 4.85 3.42 7.31
N LEU A 289 5.74 4.13 8.02
CA LEU A 289 6.16 3.74 9.36
C LEU A 289 4.98 3.69 10.33
N HIS A 290 4.19 4.76 10.36
CA HIS A 290 3.12 4.93 11.35
C HIS A 290 1.92 4.02 11.08
N ALA A 291 1.48 3.90 9.83
CA ALA A 291 0.42 2.98 9.43
C ALA A 291 0.80 1.52 9.70
N GLN A 292 2.03 1.11 9.39
CA GLN A 292 2.52 -0.25 9.68
C GLN A 292 2.65 -0.53 11.18
N LYS A 293 3.05 0.46 12.00
CA LYS A 293 3.01 0.34 13.46
C LYS A 293 1.59 0.06 13.95
N ALA A 294 0.61 0.82 13.46
CA ALA A 294 -0.79 0.62 13.83
C ALA A 294 -1.29 -0.77 13.42
N VAL A 295 -0.95 -1.23 12.21
CA VAL A 295 -1.27 -2.60 11.76
C VAL A 295 -0.66 -3.65 12.69
N MET A 296 0.64 -3.54 13.01
CA MET A 296 1.31 -4.48 13.92
C MET A 296 0.64 -4.52 15.30
N VAL A 297 0.29 -3.37 15.86
CA VAL A 297 -0.44 -3.30 17.14
C VAL A 297 -1.81 -3.97 17.05
N LYS A 298 -2.57 -3.71 15.97
CA LYS A 298 -3.93 -4.27 15.79
C LYS A 298 -3.94 -5.79 15.62
N VAL A 299 -2.89 -6.39 15.03
CA VAL A 299 -2.85 -7.85 14.79
C VAL A 299 -2.02 -8.61 15.83
N MET A 300 -1.02 -7.99 16.48
CA MET A 300 -0.10 -8.65 17.40
C MET A 300 -0.28 -8.18 18.85
N GLY A 301 -0.97 -7.06 19.08
CA GLY A 301 -1.26 -6.57 20.43
C GLY A 301 -2.15 -7.54 21.19
N SER A 302 -2.05 -7.56 22.52
CA SER A 302 -2.97 -8.28 23.40
C SER A 302 -4.34 -7.60 23.33
N GLU A 303 -5.42 -8.35 23.18
CA GLU A 303 -6.75 -7.82 23.49
C GLU A 303 -6.76 -7.49 24.99
N GLU A 304 -6.90 -6.20 25.34
CA GLU A 304 -7.21 -5.80 26.71
C GLU A 304 -8.71 -6.00 27.01
#